data_80d78b3159995da40a3cce0589aa5a46
#
_entry.id   80d78b3159995da40a3cce0589aa5a46
#
_cell.length_a   1.000
_cell.length_b   1.000
_cell.length_c   1.000
_cell.angle_alpha   90.00
_cell.angle_beta   90.00
_cell.angle_gamma   90.00
#
_symmetry.space_group_name_H-M   'P 1'
#
loop_
_entity.id
_entity.type
_entity.pdbx_description
1 polymer ?
#
loop_
_entity_poly.entity_id
_entity_poly.type
_entity_poly.pdbx_seq_one_letter_code
_entity_poly.pdbx_strand_id
1 'polypeptide(L)'
;MPVHRFQNPPTIHAPRGYTHVVDATTPSRTVYVSGQVGIAQDGKIATDFRAQAVQSLENLKAALAAAGAGLEHVVKITNYFVDISHIAIFREVRDRYFDTKAPPASTAVQIVKLAMPELLFEIEATAVVPDGAGQVTTLAKT
;
A
#
# COMPACT_ATOMS: atom_id res chain seq x y z
N MET A 1 6.64 -17.45 -10.73
CA MET A 1 6.42 -16.61 -11.90
C MET A 1 5.70 -15.33 -11.49
N PRO A 2 6.21 -14.18 -11.84
CA PRO A 2 5.51 -12.95 -11.49
C PRO A 2 4.19 -12.88 -12.23
N VAL A 3 3.17 -12.48 -11.51
CA VAL A 3 1.80 -12.42 -12.02
C VAL A 3 1.57 -11.13 -12.77
N HIS A 4 2.39 -10.15 -12.49
CA HIS A 4 2.30 -8.83 -13.07
C HIS A 4 3.60 -8.49 -13.76
N ARG A 5 3.53 -7.62 -14.74
CA ARG A 5 4.73 -7.09 -15.36
C ARG A 5 5.05 -5.73 -14.77
N PHE A 6 6.27 -5.61 -14.30
CA PHE A 6 6.79 -4.38 -13.70
C PHE A 6 7.69 -3.72 -14.74
N GLN A 7 7.35 -2.50 -15.14
CA GLN A 7 8.02 -1.83 -16.24
C GLN A 7 8.49 -0.45 -15.83
N ASN A 8 9.76 -0.18 -16.15
CA ASN A 8 10.33 1.15 -15.98
C ASN A 8 10.94 1.55 -17.30
N PRO A 9 10.17 2.22 -18.20
CA PRO A 9 10.66 2.58 -19.50
C PRO A 9 11.90 3.49 -19.41
N PRO A 10 12.93 3.24 -20.23
CA PRO A 10 14.15 4.07 -20.18
C PRO A 10 13.93 5.51 -20.63
N THR A 11 12.78 5.79 -21.24
CA THR A 11 12.42 7.16 -21.66
C THR A 11 11.92 8.02 -20.50
N ILE A 12 11.74 7.42 -19.33
CA ILE A 12 11.32 8.11 -18.10
C ILE A 12 12.47 7.99 -17.10
N HIS A 13 12.60 8.97 -16.20
CA HIS A 13 13.66 8.92 -15.19
C HIS A 13 13.60 7.63 -14.37
N ALA A 14 14.75 7.19 -13.85
CA ALA A 14 14.80 5.98 -13.02
C ALA A 14 14.01 6.17 -11.73
N PRO A 15 13.13 5.23 -11.38
CA PRO A 15 12.33 5.36 -10.15
C PRO A 15 13.14 4.98 -8.92
N ARG A 16 12.73 5.50 -7.77
CA ARG A 16 13.34 5.16 -6.48
C ARG A 16 12.30 4.53 -5.58
N GLY A 17 12.35 3.18 -5.48
CA GLY A 17 11.49 2.44 -4.57
C GLY A 17 10.04 2.31 -5.01
N TYR A 18 9.76 2.58 -6.28
CA TYR A 18 8.44 2.33 -6.87
C TYR A 18 8.63 1.88 -8.32
N THR A 19 7.57 1.41 -8.94
CA THR A 19 7.55 1.02 -10.34
C THR A 19 6.71 2.03 -11.11
N HIS A 20 7.19 2.46 -12.29
CA HIS A 20 6.40 3.39 -13.11
C HIS A 20 5.12 2.74 -13.60
N VAL A 21 5.19 1.50 -14.07
CA VAL A 21 4.02 0.81 -14.64
C VAL A 21 3.95 -0.61 -14.11
N VAL A 22 2.82 -0.96 -13.54
CA VAL A 22 2.54 -2.35 -13.17
C VAL A 22 1.38 -2.83 -14.03
N ASP A 23 1.64 -3.83 -14.86
CA ASP A 23 0.68 -4.37 -15.80
C ASP A 23 0.15 -5.71 -15.26
N ALA A 24 -1.12 -5.74 -14.88
CA ALA A 24 -1.77 -6.95 -14.37
C ALA A 24 -2.26 -7.76 -15.55
N THR A 25 -1.59 -8.87 -15.83
CA THR A 25 -1.69 -9.56 -17.12
C THR A 25 -2.57 -10.79 -17.16
N THR A 26 -3.01 -11.32 -16.03
CA THR A 26 -3.73 -12.61 -16.02
C THR A 26 -5.17 -12.45 -15.58
N PRO A 27 -6.06 -13.42 -15.90
CA PRO A 27 -7.37 -13.45 -15.28
C PRO A 27 -7.22 -13.36 -13.76
N SER A 28 -7.98 -12.48 -13.12
CA SER A 28 -7.69 -12.10 -11.76
C SER A 28 -8.92 -11.46 -11.13
N ARG A 29 -8.81 -11.24 -9.83
CA ARG A 29 -9.77 -10.40 -9.11
C ARG A 29 -9.06 -9.18 -8.55
N THR A 30 -9.78 -8.07 -8.50
CA THR A 30 -9.23 -6.81 -8.01
C THR A 30 -9.73 -6.53 -6.60
N VAL A 31 -8.81 -6.15 -5.73
CA VAL A 31 -9.13 -5.83 -4.34
C VAL A 31 -8.79 -4.36 -4.11
N TYR A 32 -9.79 -3.59 -3.74
CA TYR A 32 -9.62 -2.17 -3.41
C TYR A 32 -9.60 -2.03 -1.90
N VAL A 33 -8.56 -1.42 -1.37
CA VAL A 33 -8.45 -1.18 0.06
C VAL A 33 -8.57 0.31 0.32
N SER A 34 -9.52 0.67 1.17
CA SER A 34 -9.71 2.05 1.61
C SER A 34 -8.46 2.59 2.26
N GLY A 35 -8.35 3.92 2.33
CA GLY A 35 -7.25 4.56 3.04
C GLY A 35 -7.08 4.00 4.44
N GLN A 36 -5.86 3.63 4.77
CA GLN A 36 -5.49 3.11 6.08
C GLN A 36 -4.63 4.14 6.80
N VAL A 37 -4.95 4.38 8.05
CA VAL A 37 -4.28 5.36 8.89
C VAL A 37 -3.73 4.69 10.13
N GLY A 38 -2.92 5.43 10.89
CA GLY A 38 -2.22 4.89 12.05
C GLY A 38 -3.09 4.75 13.29
N ILE A 39 -4.25 4.14 13.16
CA ILE A 39 -5.13 3.84 14.28
C ILE A 39 -5.01 2.36 14.61
N ALA A 40 -4.59 2.05 15.82
CA ALA A 40 -4.46 0.68 16.27
C ALA A 40 -5.84 0.08 16.57
N GLN A 41 -5.89 -1.25 16.72
CA GLN A 41 -7.13 -1.96 16.98
C GLN A 41 -7.87 -1.44 18.23
N ASP A 42 -7.13 -0.99 19.24
CA ASP A 42 -7.70 -0.43 20.47
C ASP A 42 -8.12 1.05 20.31
N GLY A 43 -7.95 1.62 19.11
CA GLY A 43 -8.31 3.00 18.83
C GLY A 43 -7.21 4.02 19.12
N LYS A 44 -6.06 3.58 19.62
CA LYS A 44 -4.97 4.51 19.94
C LYS A 44 -4.24 4.97 18.69
N ILE A 45 -3.80 6.22 18.72
CA ILE A 45 -3.04 6.85 17.64
C ILE A 45 -1.72 7.30 18.22
N ALA A 46 -0.61 6.76 17.67
CA ALA A 46 0.71 7.18 18.07
C ALA A 46 0.97 8.63 17.63
N THR A 47 1.83 9.34 18.34
CA THR A 47 2.10 10.75 18.05
C THR A 47 3.19 10.94 17.00
N ASP A 48 4.07 9.96 16.80
CA ASP A 48 5.17 10.11 15.85
C ASP A 48 4.82 9.49 14.49
N PHE A 49 5.39 10.06 13.45
CA PHE A 49 5.11 9.65 12.08
C PHE A 49 5.47 8.19 11.83
N ARG A 50 6.65 7.74 12.27
CA ARG A 50 7.11 6.37 12.00
C ARG A 50 6.13 5.34 12.54
N ALA A 51 5.69 5.53 13.78
CA ALA A 51 4.74 4.60 14.39
C ALA A 51 3.40 4.61 13.65
N GLN A 52 2.93 5.78 13.21
CA GLN A 52 1.70 5.85 12.41
C GLN A 52 1.87 5.16 11.07
N ALA A 53 3.00 5.34 10.39
CA ALA A 53 3.25 4.70 9.11
C ALA A 53 3.28 3.17 9.26
N VAL A 54 3.96 2.66 10.29
CA VAL A 54 3.99 1.22 10.56
C VAL A 54 2.58 0.70 10.82
N GLN A 55 1.80 1.38 11.66
CA GLN A 55 0.44 0.95 11.95
C GLN A 55 -0.44 0.95 10.70
N SER A 56 -0.29 1.98 9.85
CA SER A 56 -1.03 2.05 8.58
C SER A 56 -0.71 0.86 7.68
N LEU A 57 0.56 0.49 7.57
CA LEU A 57 0.98 -0.65 6.76
C LEU A 57 0.52 -1.98 7.36
N GLU A 58 0.52 -2.11 8.69
CA GLU A 58 -0.03 -3.29 9.35
C GLU A 58 -1.54 -3.39 9.10
N ASN A 59 -2.24 -2.27 9.14
CA ASN A 59 -3.68 -2.24 8.84
C ASN A 59 -3.94 -2.62 7.39
N LEU A 60 -3.12 -2.12 6.47
CA LEU A 60 -3.22 -2.47 5.05
C LEU A 60 -3.02 -3.98 4.85
N LYS A 61 -2.01 -4.54 5.50
CA LYS A 61 -1.71 -5.96 5.43
C LYS A 61 -2.89 -6.79 5.93
N ALA A 62 -3.49 -6.38 7.05
CA ALA A 62 -4.65 -7.07 7.61
C ALA A 62 -5.88 -6.97 6.69
N ALA A 63 -6.11 -5.80 6.09
CA ALA A 63 -7.21 -5.60 5.17
C ALA A 63 -7.06 -6.50 3.92
N LEU A 64 -5.86 -6.57 3.37
CA LEU A 64 -5.58 -7.45 2.24
C LEU A 64 -5.81 -8.92 2.60
N ALA A 65 -5.34 -9.34 3.78
CA ALA A 65 -5.51 -10.71 4.23
C ALA A 65 -6.98 -11.11 4.34
N ALA A 66 -7.84 -10.18 4.73
CA ALA A 66 -9.29 -10.43 4.80
C ALA A 66 -9.88 -10.80 3.44
N ALA A 67 -9.27 -10.34 2.36
CA ALA A 67 -9.70 -10.66 1.00
C ALA A 67 -8.87 -11.79 0.37
N GLY A 68 -8.06 -12.49 1.15
CA GLY A 68 -7.20 -13.54 0.63
C GLY A 68 -6.05 -13.00 -0.21
N ALA A 69 -5.64 -11.78 0.04
CA ALA A 69 -4.54 -11.13 -0.69
C ALA A 69 -3.38 -10.84 0.24
N GLY A 70 -2.22 -10.56 -0.34
CA GLY A 70 -1.04 -10.15 0.40
C GLY A 70 -0.43 -8.91 -0.23
N LEU A 71 0.59 -8.39 0.43
CA LEU A 71 1.30 -7.21 -0.06
C LEU A 71 1.92 -7.44 -1.44
N GLU A 72 2.29 -8.67 -1.73
CA GLU A 72 2.86 -9.04 -3.04
C GLU A 72 1.87 -8.86 -4.19
N HIS A 73 0.59 -8.75 -3.90
CA HIS A 73 -0.45 -8.55 -4.92
C HIS A 73 -0.76 -7.07 -5.17
N VAL A 74 -0.19 -6.18 -4.38
CA VAL A 74 -0.47 -4.75 -4.51
C VAL A 74 0.19 -4.21 -5.78
N VAL A 75 -0.61 -3.57 -6.62
CA VAL A 75 -0.13 -2.98 -7.88
C VAL A 75 -0.03 -1.46 -7.80
N LYS A 76 -0.75 -0.83 -6.89
CA LYS A 76 -0.76 0.62 -6.75
C LYS A 76 -0.96 1.01 -5.30
N ILE A 77 -0.16 1.95 -4.84
CA ILE A 77 -0.37 2.64 -3.57
C ILE A 77 -0.42 4.14 -3.79
N THR A 78 -1.25 4.82 -3.03
CA THR A 78 -1.27 6.28 -2.95
C THR A 78 -1.07 6.66 -1.50
N ASN A 79 -0.12 7.56 -1.28
CA ASN A 79 0.37 7.93 0.05
C ASN A 79 0.10 9.40 0.28
N TYR A 80 -0.61 9.71 1.36
CA TYR A 80 -1.02 11.06 1.71
C TYR A 80 -0.28 11.50 2.97
N PHE A 81 0.41 12.64 2.89
CA PHE A 81 1.20 13.18 4.00
C PHE A 81 0.63 14.52 4.41
N VAL A 82 0.50 14.74 5.70
CA VAL A 82 0.21 16.09 6.20
C VAL A 82 1.49 16.94 6.09
N ASP A 83 2.65 16.30 6.25
CA ASP A 83 3.95 16.95 6.10
C ASP A 83 4.85 16.06 5.23
N ILE A 84 5.10 16.48 4.00
CA ILE A 84 5.86 15.69 3.03
C ILE A 84 7.33 15.51 3.45
N SER A 85 7.82 16.29 4.42
CA SER A 85 9.19 16.10 4.91
C SER A 85 9.38 14.74 5.57
N HIS A 86 8.30 14.05 5.95
CA HIS A 86 8.36 12.69 6.50
C HIS A 86 8.59 11.60 5.44
N ILE A 87 8.74 11.97 4.17
CA ILE A 87 8.81 10.99 3.09
C ILE A 87 10.02 10.05 3.22
N ALA A 88 11.13 10.54 3.76
CA ALA A 88 12.32 9.69 3.95
C ALA A 88 12.04 8.56 4.94
N ILE A 89 11.33 8.87 6.04
CA ILE A 89 10.93 7.87 7.02
C ILE A 89 9.95 6.87 6.40
N PHE A 90 8.99 7.38 5.63
CA PHE A 90 8.04 6.52 4.93
C PHE A 90 8.77 5.51 4.02
N ARG A 91 9.77 5.96 3.27
CA ARG A 91 10.53 5.08 2.37
C ARG A 91 11.20 3.94 3.13
N GLU A 92 11.77 4.20 4.30
CA GLU A 92 12.35 3.16 5.14
C GLU A 92 11.30 2.15 5.59
N VAL A 93 10.16 2.63 6.05
CA VAL A 93 9.05 1.77 6.50
C VAL A 93 8.51 0.95 5.32
N ARG A 94 8.23 1.63 4.20
CA ARG A 94 7.72 0.98 2.98
C ARG A 94 8.58 -0.19 2.55
N ASP A 95 9.90 -0.01 2.56
CA ASP A 95 10.83 -1.01 2.07
C ASP A 95 10.89 -2.27 2.93
N ARG A 96 10.30 -2.22 4.13
CA ARG A 96 10.15 -3.42 4.98
C ARG A 96 8.91 -4.23 4.62
N TYR A 97 7.96 -3.62 3.92
CA TYR A 97 6.67 -4.25 3.61
C TYR A 97 6.56 -4.70 2.17
N PHE A 98 7.16 -3.98 1.25
CA PHE A 98 7.07 -4.29 -0.17
C PHE A 98 8.42 -4.79 -0.69
N ASP A 99 8.35 -5.72 -1.67
CA ASP A 99 9.55 -6.20 -2.34
C ASP A 99 10.21 -5.04 -3.10
N THR A 100 11.42 -4.70 -2.71
CA THR A 100 12.14 -3.59 -3.34
C THR A 100 12.56 -3.87 -4.78
N LYS A 101 12.50 -5.13 -5.20
CA LYS A 101 12.81 -5.52 -6.59
C LYS A 101 11.59 -5.44 -7.49
N ALA A 102 10.40 -5.48 -6.93
CA ALA A 102 9.14 -5.41 -7.66
C ALA A 102 8.13 -4.58 -6.87
N PRO A 103 8.43 -3.30 -6.60
CA PRO A 103 7.54 -2.46 -5.80
C PRO A 103 6.31 -2.06 -6.61
N PRO A 104 5.21 -1.74 -5.93
CA PRO A 104 4.02 -1.26 -6.63
C PRO A 104 4.25 0.12 -7.26
N ALA A 105 3.39 0.47 -8.18
CA ALA A 105 3.29 1.86 -8.62
C ALA A 105 2.87 2.70 -7.43
N SER A 106 3.42 3.91 -7.31
CA SER A 106 3.25 4.70 -6.09
C SER A 106 3.13 6.19 -6.41
N THR A 107 2.26 6.85 -5.69
CA THR A 107 2.11 8.31 -5.72
C THR A 107 2.18 8.81 -4.28
N ALA A 108 2.89 9.91 -4.05
CA ALA A 108 3.00 10.54 -2.74
C ALA A 108 2.69 12.01 -2.87
N VAL A 109 1.78 12.52 -2.03
CA VAL A 109 1.36 13.92 -2.06
C VAL A 109 1.22 14.46 -0.64
N GLN A 110 1.47 15.74 -0.48
CA GLN A 110 1.12 16.45 0.73
C GLN A 110 -0.29 16.99 0.59
N ILE A 111 -1.08 16.83 1.63
CA ILE A 111 -2.45 17.30 1.69
C ILE A 111 -2.60 18.26 2.85
N VAL A 112 -3.72 19.00 2.89
CA VAL A 112 -3.93 20.00 3.94
C VAL A 112 -4.16 19.33 5.29
N LYS A 113 -5.02 18.31 5.35
CA LYS A 113 -5.27 17.53 6.57
C LYS A 113 -6.00 16.24 6.24
N LEU A 114 -5.91 15.30 7.16
CA LEU A 114 -6.65 14.05 7.11
C LEU A 114 -7.95 14.16 7.90
N ALA A 115 -8.67 13.06 8.03
CA ALA A 115 -9.98 13.06 8.65
C ALA A 115 -9.95 13.45 10.14
N MET A 116 -8.80 13.22 10.81
CA MET A 116 -8.62 13.58 12.21
C MET A 116 -7.31 14.36 12.35
N PRO A 117 -7.27 15.35 13.27
CA PRO A 117 -6.09 16.23 13.38
C PRO A 117 -4.83 15.51 13.87
N GLU A 118 -4.96 14.39 14.55
CA GLU A 118 -3.81 13.60 15.04
C GLU A 118 -3.13 12.81 13.95
N LEU A 119 -3.81 12.57 12.82
CA LEU A 119 -3.29 11.72 11.76
C LEU A 119 -2.30 12.47 10.89
N LEU A 120 -1.15 11.82 10.64
CA LEU A 120 -0.05 12.40 9.87
C LEU A 120 0.12 11.73 8.50
N PHE A 121 -0.48 10.56 8.32
CA PHE A 121 -0.23 9.74 7.15
C PHE A 121 -1.44 8.85 6.84
N GLU A 122 -1.69 8.64 5.56
CA GLU A 122 -2.69 7.68 5.09
C GLU A 122 -2.19 6.99 3.84
N ILE A 123 -2.47 5.70 3.69
CA ILE A 123 -2.13 4.93 2.50
C ILE A 123 -3.36 4.19 2.00
N GLU A 124 -3.60 4.24 0.69
CA GLU A 124 -4.61 3.39 0.06
C GLU A 124 -3.94 2.52 -0.99
N ALA A 125 -4.55 1.39 -1.30
CA ALA A 125 -3.95 0.43 -2.21
C ALA A 125 -4.99 -0.27 -3.07
N THR A 126 -4.53 -0.68 -4.26
CA THR A 126 -5.26 -1.60 -5.12
C THR A 126 -4.39 -2.82 -5.31
N ALA A 127 -4.95 -4.00 -5.10
CA ALA A 127 -4.27 -5.26 -5.32
C ALA A 127 -4.98 -6.05 -6.41
N VAL A 128 -4.22 -6.84 -7.15
CA VAL A 128 -4.77 -7.73 -8.16
C VAL A 128 -4.26 -9.13 -7.84
N VAL A 129 -5.18 -10.02 -7.53
CA VAL A 129 -4.86 -11.39 -7.13
C VAL A 129 -5.14 -12.29 -8.32
N PRO A 130 -4.13 -13.03 -8.82
CA PRO A 130 -4.35 -13.89 -9.98
C PRO A 130 -5.27 -15.06 -9.63
N ASP A 131 -5.99 -15.54 -10.63
CA ASP A 131 -6.81 -16.73 -10.47
C ASP A 131 -5.91 -17.92 -10.08
N GLY A 132 -6.37 -18.67 -9.09
CA GLY A 132 -5.62 -19.82 -8.59
C GLY A 132 -4.60 -19.49 -7.52
N ALA A 133 -4.36 -18.20 -7.23
CA ALA A 133 -3.48 -17.79 -6.15
C ALA A 133 -4.31 -17.55 -4.89
N GLY A 134 -4.29 -18.51 -4.02
CA GLY A 134 -5.05 -18.44 -2.79
C GLY A 134 -6.55 -18.53 -3.04
N GLN A 135 -7.25 -19.09 -2.09
CA GLN A 135 -8.69 -19.23 -2.18
C GLN A 135 -9.37 -18.12 -1.41
N VAL A 136 -10.35 -17.53 -2.03
CA VAL A 136 -11.25 -16.67 -1.29
C VAL A 136 -12.18 -17.59 -0.52
N THR A 137 -11.98 -17.68 0.76
CA THR A 137 -12.94 -18.36 1.60
C THR A 137 -14.23 -17.53 1.62
N THR A 138 -15.32 -18.18 1.90
CA THR A 138 -16.60 -17.52 2.01
C THR A 138 -16.46 -16.27 2.86
N LEU A 139 -16.86 -15.14 2.29
CA LEU A 139 -16.84 -13.92 3.04
C LEU A 139 -17.87 -13.97 4.15
N ALA A 140 -17.40 -13.78 5.36
CA ALA A 140 -18.31 -13.62 6.47
C ALA A 140 -19.08 -12.33 6.21
N LYS A 141 -20.38 -12.46 6.20
CA LYS A 141 -21.22 -11.29 6.10
C LYS A 141 -21.30 -10.63 7.45
N THR A 142 -20.87 -9.42 7.49
CA THR A 142 -21.04 -8.62 8.70
C THR A 142 -22.28 -7.79 8.56
#